data_67264321012d944a920e9b6abdb3d3d8
#
_entry.id   67264321012d944a920e9b6abdb3d3d8
#
_cell.length_a   1.000
_cell.length_b   1.000
_cell.length_c   1.000
_cell.angle_alpha   90.00
_cell.angle_beta   90.00
_cell.angle_gamma   90.00
#
_symmetry.space_group_name_H-M   'P 1'
#
loop_
_entity.id
_entity.type
_entity.pdbx_description
1 polymer ?
#
loop_
_entity_poly.entity_id
_entity_poly.type
_entity_poly.pdbx_seq_one_letter_code
_entity_poly.pdbx_strand_id
1 'polypeptide(L)'
;MIQLTVLYGQPHDPAAFDRHYQQTHAVLAQKIPGLKGYVTNKPAALNPQEPSPYYFIADLYFENLAAMQAALQSPEGQAAAGDLQNFATGGATLVAGEVQVYHPVSFG
;
A
#
# COMPACT_ATOMS: atom_id res chain seq x y z
N MET A 1 -0.95 11.10 13.00
CA MET A 1 -1.38 10.09 12.02
C MET A 1 -0.18 9.70 11.17
N ILE A 2 0.13 8.41 11.13
CA ILE A 2 1.22 7.87 10.30
C ILE A 2 0.63 7.32 9.01
N GLN A 3 1.29 7.62 7.89
CA GLN A 3 0.96 7.07 6.58
C GLN A 3 2.07 6.10 6.17
N LEU A 4 1.70 4.84 5.96
CA LEU A 4 2.56 3.82 5.38
C LEU A 4 2.24 3.74 3.89
N THR A 5 3.23 3.99 3.06
CA THR A 5 3.06 3.95 1.60
C THR A 5 3.82 2.75 1.03
N VAL A 6 3.12 1.96 0.23
CA VAL A 6 3.71 0.81 -0.50
C VAL A 6 3.71 1.17 -1.98
N LEU A 7 4.92 1.23 -2.54
CA LEU A 7 5.15 1.58 -3.94
C LEU A 7 5.52 0.30 -4.69
N TYR A 8 4.62 -0.15 -5.56
CA TYR A 8 4.82 -1.37 -6.36
C TYR A 8 5.40 -1.02 -7.72
N GLY A 9 6.53 -1.64 -8.06
CA GLY A 9 7.10 -1.54 -9.40
C GLY A 9 6.26 -2.26 -10.45
N GLN A 10 6.60 -2.08 -11.72
CA GLN A 10 5.85 -2.68 -12.83
C GLN A 10 5.91 -4.22 -12.75
N PRO A 11 4.75 -4.90 -12.58
CA PRO A 11 4.74 -6.36 -12.48
C PRO A 11 4.98 -7.03 -13.84
N HIS A 12 5.40 -8.28 -13.80
CA HIS A 12 5.57 -9.07 -15.02
C HIS A 12 4.24 -9.32 -15.72
N ASP A 13 3.18 -9.53 -14.93
CA ASP A 13 1.82 -9.77 -15.44
C ASP A 13 0.84 -8.87 -14.67
N PRO A 14 0.48 -7.70 -15.26
CA PRO A 14 -0.43 -6.76 -14.59
C PRO A 14 -1.80 -7.35 -14.25
N ALA A 15 -2.36 -8.18 -15.12
CA ALA A 15 -3.66 -8.80 -14.86
C ALA A 15 -3.61 -9.74 -13.66
N ALA A 16 -2.53 -10.53 -13.54
CA ALA A 16 -2.33 -11.41 -12.40
C ALA A 16 -2.14 -10.61 -11.10
N PHE A 17 -1.37 -9.51 -11.16
CA PHE A 17 -1.22 -8.60 -10.03
C PHE A 17 -2.57 -8.08 -9.55
N ASP A 18 -3.39 -7.58 -10.47
CA ASP A 18 -4.70 -7.00 -10.12
C ASP A 18 -5.61 -8.03 -9.45
N ARG A 19 -5.68 -9.24 -10.00
CA ARG A 19 -6.51 -10.30 -9.43
C ARG A 19 -6.07 -10.66 -8.03
N HIS A 20 -4.78 -10.90 -7.85
CA HIS A 20 -4.24 -11.28 -6.55
C HIS A 20 -4.44 -10.17 -5.53
N TYR A 21 -4.19 -8.93 -5.93
CA TYR A 21 -4.35 -7.79 -5.03
C TYR A 21 -5.78 -7.68 -4.53
N GLN A 22 -6.75 -7.70 -5.44
CA GLN A 22 -8.16 -7.53 -5.07
C GLN A 22 -8.72 -8.73 -4.31
N GLN A 23 -8.37 -9.94 -4.73
CA GLN A 23 -8.99 -11.16 -4.20
C GLN A 23 -8.29 -11.69 -2.95
N THR A 24 -7.02 -11.39 -2.77
CA THR A 24 -6.22 -11.95 -1.68
C THR A 24 -5.55 -10.89 -0.83
N HIS A 25 -4.69 -10.05 -1.41
CA HIS A 25 -3.86 -9.13 -0.63
C HIS A 25 -4.69 -8.08 0.11
N ALA A 26 -5.63 -7.44 -0.58
CA ALA A 26 -6.47 -6.41 0.05
C ALA A 26 -7.32 -6.99 1.19
N VAL A 27 -7.76 -8.26 1.04
CA VAL A 27 -8.50 -8.95 2.10
C VAL A 27 -7.63 -9.15 3.35
N LEU A 28 -6.36 -9.57 3.15
CA LEU A 28 -5.41 -9.73 4.25
C LEU A 28 -5.09 -8.37 4.90
N ALA A 29 -4.82 -7.36 4.09
CA ALA A 29 -4.44 -6.04 4.59
C ALA A 29 -5.55 -5.38 5.40
N GLN A 30 -6.82 -5.58 5.03
CA GLN A 30 -7.96 -5.02 5.76
C GLN A 30 -8.09 -5.59 7.18
N LYS A 31 -7.48 -6.74 7.46
CA LYS A 31 -7.51 -7.38 8.78
C LYS A 31 -6.44 -6.85 9.71
N ILE A 32 -5.52 -6.01 9.24
CA ILE A 32 -4.43 -5.46 10.06
C ILE A 32 -5.03 -4.63 11.21
N PRO A 33 -4.67 -4.94 12.48
CA PRO A 33 -5.23 -4.22 13.62
C PRO A 33 -4.76 -2.76 13.65
N GLY A 34 -5.60 -1.87 14.13
CA GLY A 34 -5.28 -0.45 14.26
C GLY A 34 -5.33 0.35 12.97
N LEU A 35 -5.77 -0.25 11.88
CA LEU A 35 -5.88 0.42 10.58
C LEU A 35 -6.95 1.52 10.64
N LYS A 36 -6.57 2.77 10.34
CA LYS A 36 -7.45 3.93 10.33
C LYS A 36 -7.92 4.31 8.94
N GLY A 37 -7.20 3.88 7.91
CA GLY A 37 -7.55 4.12 6.52
C GLY A 37 -6.71 3.24 5.62
N TYR A 38 -7.24 2.96 4.44
CA TYR A 38 -6.54 2.14 3.45
C TYR A 38 -7.09 2.53 2.08
N VAL A 39 -6.26 3.16 1.28
CA VAL A 39 -6.61 3.63 -0.05
C VAL A 39 -5.52 3.23 -1.03
N THR A 40 -5.89 3.08 -2.29
CA THR A 40 -4.96 2.71 -3.36
C THR A 40 -5.20 3.55 -4.59
N ASN A 41 -4.19 3.58 -5.46
CA ASN A 41 -4.36 4.13 -6.80
C ASN A 41 -3.40 3.45 -7.77
N LYS A 42 -3.71 3.57 -9.06
CA LYS A 42 -2.81 3.19 -10.15
C LYS A 42 -2.24 4.47 -10.73
N PRO A 43 -0.99 4.84 -10.39
CA PRO A 43 -0.43 6.10 -10.84
C PRO A 43 -0.12 6.08 -12.33
N ALA A 44 -0.28 7.24 -12.96
CA ALA A 44 0.17 7.47 -14.32
C ALA A 44 1.20 8.60 -14.31
N ALA A 45 2.19 8.53 -15.20
CA ALA A 45 3.15 9.60 -15.33
C ALA A 45 2.46 10.86 -15.85
N LEU A 46 2.77 12.01 -15.24
CA LEU A 46 2.26 13.29 -15.71
C LEU A 46 2.92 13.71 -17.03
N ASN A 47 4.17 13.31 -17.23
CA ASN A 47 4.87 13.52 -18.49
C ASN A 47 4.66 12.30 -19.38
N PRO A 48 3.93 12.43 -20.51
CA PRO A 48 3.63 11.28 -21.37
C PRO A 48 4.87 10.70 -22.06
N GLN A 49 6.01 11.40 -22.02
CA GLN A 49 7.27 10.94 -22.59
C GLN A 49 8.00 9.96 -21.65
N GLU A 50 7.60 9.89 -20.41
CA GLU A 50 8.25 9.06 -19.37
C GLU A 50 7.26 8.07 -18.77
N PRO A 51 7.54 6.77 -18.78
CA PRO A 51 6.67 5.81 -18.11
C PRO A 51 6.73 5.99 -16.59
N SER A 52 5.63 5.70 -15.90
CA SER A 52 5.64 5.67 -14.44
C SER A 52 6.54 4.54 -13.95
N PRO A 53 7.45 4.80 -12.97
CA PRO A 53 8.23 3.73 -12.36
C PRO A 53 7.38 2.81 -11.48
N TYR A 54 6.16 3.25 -11.11
CA TYR A 54 5.29 2.49 -10.22
C TYR A 54 4.00 2.11 -10.93
N TYR A 55 3.56 0.88 -10.69
CA TYR A 55 2.32 0.36 -11.24
C TYR A 55 1.13 0.61 -10.32
N PHE A 56 1.39 0.61 -8.99
CA PHE A 56 0.32 0.61 -7.99
C PHE A 56 0.88 1.24 -6.71
N ILE A 57 0.07 2.04 -6.03
CA ILE A 57 0.43 2.66 -4.77
C ILE A 57 -0.67 2.37 -3.76
N ALA A 58 -0.28 1.91 -2.57
CA ALA A 58 -1.19 1.71 -1.45
C ALA A 58 -0.77 2.59 -0.29
N ASP A 59 -1.73 3.27 0.33
CA ASP A 59 -1.51 4.07 1.53
C ASP A 59 -2.36 3.51 2.66
N LEU A 60 -1.70 3.19 3.77
CA LEU A 60 -2.34 2.70 4.99
C LEU A 60 -2.07 3.71 6.11
N TYR A 61 -3.08 3.96 6.94
CA TYR A 61 -3.01 4.99 7.96
C TYR A 61 -3.16 4.38 9.35
N PHE A 62 -2.31 4.82 10.27
CA PHE A 62 -2.31 4.40 11.68
C PHE A 62 -2.26 5.64 12.56
N GLU A 63 -2.75 5.51 13.80
CA GLU A 63 -2.84 6.66 14.69
C GLU A 63 -1.48 7.29 14.98
N ASN A 64 -0.45 6.46 15.19
CA ASN A 64 0.91 6.89 15.47
C ASN A 64 1.92 5.80 15.09
N LEU A 65 3.20 6.09 15.24
CA LEU A 65 4.27 5.15 14.87
C LEU A 65 4.19 3.86 15.68
N ALA A 66 3.91 3.95 16.98
CA ALA A 66 3.81 2.76 17.83
C ALA A 66 2.67 1.84 17.39
N ALA A 67 1.53 2.42 17.01
CA ALA A 67 0.38 1.65 16.49
C ALA A 67 0.73 0.96 15.17
N MET A 68 1.43 1.65 14.28
CA MET A 68 1.90 1.04 13.02
C MET A 68 2.85 -0.12 13.27
N GLN A 69 3.84 0.07 14.13
CA GLN A 69 4.81 -0.97 14.45
C GLN A 69 4.14 -2.21 15.05
N ALA A 70 3.21 -2.01 15.99
CA ALA A 70 2.45 -3.11 16.58
C ALA A 70 1.60 -3.83 15.52
N ALA A 71 0.98 -3.07 14.60
CA ALA A 71 0.17 -3.62 13.53
C ALA A 71 1.00 -4.50 12.58
N LEU A 72 2.19 -4.04 12.21
CA LEU A 72 3.08 -4.79 11.30
C LEU A 72 3.65 -6.05 11.96
N GLN A 73 3.78 -6.06 13.29
CA GLN A 73 4.26 -7.22 14.05
C GLN A 73 3.15 -8.21 14.38
N SER A 74 1.89 -7.83 14.21
CA SER A 74 0.76 -8.72 14.44
C SER A 74 0.75 -9.89 13.45
N PRO A 75 0.06 -11.00 13.76
CA PRO A 75 -0.10 -12.10 12.80
C PRO A 75 -0.71 -11.63 11.48
N GLU A 76 -1.70 -10.72 11.53
CA GLU A 76 -2.33 -10.17 10.34
C GLU A 76 -1.37 -9.31 9.52
N GLY A 77 -0.55 -8.49 10.19
CA GLY A 77 0.47 -7.68 9.52
C GLY A 77 1.53 -8.54 8.85
N GLN A 78 1.97 -9.60 9.53
CA GLN A 78 2.94 -10.53 8.98
C GLN A 78 2.37 -11.32 7.80
N ALA A 79 1.10 -11.69 7.85
CA ALA A 79 0.44 -12.38 6.75
C ALA A 79 0.38 -11.48 5.50
N ALA A 80 0.02 -10.22 5.67
CA ALA A 80 -0.01 -9.26 4.57
C ALA A 80 1.39 -9.02 4.00
N ALA A 81 2.40 -8.84 4.86
CA ALA A 81 3.78 -8.64 4.40
C ALA A 81 4.32 -9.87 3.68
N GLY A 82 4.05 -11.07 4.19
CA GLY A 82 4.48 -12.32 3.56
C GLY A 82 3.83 -12.54 2.19
N ASP A 83 2.63 -12.03 1.99
CA ASP A 83 1.92 -12.17 0.72
C ASP A 83 2.56 -11.37 -0.42
N LEU A 84 3.36 -10.34 -0.12
CA LEU A 84 4.02 -9.53 -1.15
C LEU A 84 4.84 -10.38 -2.12
N GLN A 85 5.54 -11.40 -1.63
CA GLN A 85 6.34 -12.28 -2.47
C GLN A 85 5.51 -13.09 -3.48
N ASN A 86 4.20 -13.17 -3.28
CA ASN A 86 3.32 -13.94 -4.15
C ASN A 86 2.88 -13.16 -5.39
N PHE A 87 2.95 -11.82 -5.38
CA PHE A 87 2.43 -11.02 -6.50
C PHE A 87 3.24 -9.78 -6.85
N ALA A 88 4.07 -9.28 -5.94
CA ALA A 88 4.82 -8.04 -6.18
C ALA A 88 6.10 -8.32 -6.99
N THR A 89 5.93 -8.83 -8.22
CA THR A 89 7.05 -9.29 -9.07
C THR A 89 7.95 -8.15 -9.54
N GLY A 90 7.43 -6.92 -9.60
CA GLY A 90 8.22 -5.73 -9.91
C GLY A 90 8.87 -5.09 -8.69
N GLY A 91 8.72 -5.71 -7.51
CA GLY A 91 9.24 -5.19 -6.25
C GLY A 91 8.23 -4.31 -5.52
N ALA A 92 8.45 -4.16 -4.23
CA ALA A 92 7.66 -3.27 -3.38
C ALA A 92 8.60 -2.48 -2.48
N THR A 93 8.42 -1.17 -2.44
CA THR A 93 9.15 -0.27 -1.56
C THR A 93 8.18 0.26 -0.51
N LEU A 94 8.51 0.10 0.77
CA LEU A 94 7.69 0.54 1.87
C LEU A 94 8.36 1.72 2.56
N VAL A 95 7.62 2.81 2.70
CA VAL A 95 8.07 4.01 3.41
C VAL A 95 6.95 4.49 4.32
N ALA A 96 7.31 5.14 5.42
CA ALA A 96 6.31 5.67 6.34
C ALA A 96 6.73 7.03 6.85
N GLY A 97 5.74 7.88 7.10
CA GLY A 97 5.99 9.22 7.61
C GLY A 97 4.79 9.80 8.32
N GLU A 98 5.06 10.84 9.10
CA GLU A 98 4.03 11.61 9.79
C GLU A 98 3.26 12.44 8.79
N VAL A 99 1.92 12.34 8.83
CA VAL A 99 1.06 13.13 7.95
C VAL A 99 1.04 14.57 8.41
N GLN A 100 1.26 15.49 7.47
CA GLN A 100 1.07 16.93 7.67
C GLN A 100 -0.11 17.36 6.82
N VAL A 101 -1.13 17.97 7.45
CA VAL A 101 -2.36 18.36 6.76
C VAL A 101 -2.28 19.84 6.44
N TYR A 102 -2.15 20.18 5.15
CA TYR A 102 -2.19 21.55 4.67
C TYR A 102 -3.57 21.94 4.16
N HIS A 103 -4.31 20.96 3.67
CA HIS A 103 -5.69 21.10 3.25
C HIS A 103 -6.38 19.76 3.51
N PRO A 104 -7.52 19.72 4.23
CA PRO A 104 -8.15 18.45 4.59
C PRO A 104 -8.50 17.61 3.36
N VAL A 105 -8.30 16.30 3.47
CA VAL A 105 -8.62 15.35 2.41
C VAL A 105 -10.06 14.88 2.59
N SER A 106 -10.80 14.88 1.47
CA SER A 106 -12.15 14.32 1.44
C SER A 106 -12.35 13.56 0.12
N PHE A 107 -12.86 12.35 0.21
CA PHE A 107 -13.11 11.50 -0.96
C PHE A 107 -14.61 11.40 -1.24
N GLY A 108 -15.22 12.48 -1.14
CA GLY A 108 -16.57 12.59 -1.47
C GLY A 108 -17.64 12.31 -1.56
#